data_f45f544383a4d346b3d61ccccfa35474
#
_entry.id   f45f544383a4d346b3d61ccccfa35474
#
_cell.length_a   1.000
_cell.length_b   1.000
_cell.length_c   1.000
_cell.angle_alpha   90.00
_cell.angle_beta   90.00
_cell.angle_gamma   90.00
#
_symmetry.space_group_name_H-M   'P 1'
#
loop_
_entity.id
_entity.type
_entity.pdbx_description
1 polymer ?
#
loop_
_entity_poly.entity_id
_entity_poly.type
_entity_poly.pdbx_seq_one_letter_code
_entity_poly.pdbx_strand_id
1 'polypeptide(L)'
;MNKCNGNIKIVSIEGNIGSGKSTLLEHLRKYYGNNSHIIFLKEPVDDWEKIKDKDGNTILKKFYADQKTYSFPFQMMAYISRLKILRDTILQIETEKNIYLKNETDYEKHVKMELPTYILITERSLYTDKYVFAKMLFEQGKIEDVCYQIYLNWFEEFAKDY
;
A
#
# COMPACT_ATOMS: atom_id res chain seq x y z
N MET A 1 -8.81 -10.93 13.90
CA MET A 1 -9.56 -10.00 13.02
C MET A 1 -9.52 -8.62 13.68
N ASN A 2 -8.51 -7.85 13.38
CA ASN A 2 -8.41 -6.47 13.86
C ASN A 2 -8.93 -5.58 12.74
N LYS A 3 -10.21 -5.20 12.83
CA LYS A 3 -10.70 -4.03 12.11
C LYS A 3 -9.79 -2.89 12.48
N CYS A 4 -9.29 -2.14 11.49
CA CYS A 4 -8.55 -0.91 11.71
C CYS A 4 -9.27 -0.12 12.81
N ASN A 5 -8.65 0.01 13.97
CA ASN A 5 -9.20 0.78 15.07
C ASN A 5 -9.53 2.18 14.55
N GLY A 6 -10.71 2.73 14.86
CA GLY A 6 -11.28 3.94 14.27
C GLY A 6 -10.40 5.20 14.25
N ASN A 7 -9.15 5.09 14.70
CA ASN A 7 -8.16 6.16 14.76
C ASN A 7 -7.13 6.15 13.60
N ILE A 8 -7.30 5.28 12.59
CA ILE A 8 -6.45 5.29 11.38
C ILE A 8 -7.36 5.53 10.17
N LYS A 9 -7.03 6.54 9.39
CA LYS A 9 -7.70 6.86 8.12
C LYS A 9 -6.72 6.67 6.98
N ILE A 10 -7.12 5.95 5.95
CA ILE A 10 -6.32 5.74 4.74
C ILE A 10 -6.90 6.59 3.62
N VAL A 11 -6.05 7.42 3.01
CA VAL A 11 -6.39 8.28 1.88
C VAL A 11 -5.46 7.91 0.72
N SER A 12 -6.01 7.45 -0.39
CA SER A 12 -5.22 7.12 -1.58
C SER A 12 -5.27 8.24 -2.62
N ILE A 13 -4.12 8.57 -3.21
CA ILE A 13 -4.02 9.49 -4.34
C ILE A 13 -4.02 8.64 -5.62
N GLU A 14 -5.11 8.75 -6.37
CA GLU A 14 -5.34 7.97 -7.57
C GLU A 14 -5.09 8.80 -8.84
N GLY A 15 -4.84 8.13 -9.95
CA GLY A 15 -4.68 8.75 -11.27
C GLY A 15 -3.78 7.95 -12.19
N ASN A 16 -3.77 8.28 -13.48
CA ASN A 16 -2.99 7.60 -14.51
C ASN A 16 -1.47 7.75 -14.32
N ILE A 17 -0.70 6.94 -15.03
CA ILE A 17 0.75 7.09 -15.12
C ILE A 17 1.05 8.49 -15.68
N GLY A 18 1.99 9.20 -15.05
CA GLY A 18 2.36 10.57 -15.45
C GLY A 18 1.40 11.68 -15.05
N SER A 19 0.31 11.39 -14.29
CA SER A 19 -0.67 12.40 -13.87
C SER A 19 -0.23 13.34 -12.73
N GLY A 20 1.02 13.24 -12.27
CA GLY A 20 1.56 14.11 -11.23
C GLY A 20 1.28 13.65 -9.78
N LYS A 21 0.85 12.41 -9.55
CA LYS A 21 0.58 11.87 -8.19
C LYS A 21 1.77 11.98 -7.25
N SER A 22 2.94 11.53 -7.70
CA SER A 22 4.16 11.56 -6.89
C SER A 22 4.57 13.01 -6.57
N THR A 23 4.40 13.93 -7.52
CA THR A 23 4.64 15.37 -7.31
C THR A 23 3.68 15.94 -6.28
N LEU A 24 2.39 15.60 -6.36
CA LEU A 24 1.40 16.01 -5.36
C LEU A 24 1.74 15.48 -3.97
N LEU A 25 2.11 14.19 -3.88
CA LEU A 25 2.55 13.57 -2.62
C LEU A 25 3.76 14.30 -2.02
N GLU A 26 4.74 14.67 -2.83
CA GLU A 26 5.90 15.43 -2.37
C GLU A 26 5.54 16.83 -1.88
N HIS A 27 4.63 17.52 -2.55
CA HIS A 27 4.12 18.82 -2.09
C HIS A 27 3.37 18.69 -0.76
N LEU A 28 2.48 17.69 -0.64
CA LEU A 28 1.76 17.44 0.61
C LEU A 28 2.73 17.08 1.74
N ARG A 29 3.77 16.27 1.46
CA ARG A 29 4.80 15.93 2.44
C ARG A 29 5.59 17.14 2.91
N LYS A 30 5.93 18.06 2.00
CA LYS A 30 6.60 19.32 2.38
C LYS A 30 5.72 20.19 3.28
N TYR A 31 4.42 20.18 3.07
CA TYR A 31 3.47 20.99 3.82
C TYR A 31 3.11 20.38 5.18
N TYR A 32 2.85 19.08 5.21
CA TYR A 32 2.36 18.38 6.40
C TYR A 32 3.38 17.46 7.07
N GLY A 33 4.59 17.35 6.55
CA GLY A 33 5.58 16.35 6.98
C GLY A 33 6.11 16.52 8.41
N ASN A 34 5.86 17.67 9.03
CA ASN A 34 6.17 17.90 10.46
C ASN A 34 5.08 17.37 11.39
N ASN A 35 3.93 16.92 10.87
CA ASN A 35 2.88 16.31 11.66
C ASN A 35 3.11 14.79 11.74
N SER A 36 3.49 14.30 12.90
CA SER A 36 3.77 12.89 13.15
C SER A 36 2.58 11.95 12.94
N HIS A 37 1.35 12.49 12.90
CA HIS A 37 0.13 11.72 12.67
C HIS A 37 -0.26 11.63 11.19
N ILE A 38 0.50 12.28 10.28
CA ILE A 38 0.30 12.18 8.83
C ILE A 38 1.47 11.42 8.21
N ILE A 39 1.24 10.21 7.75
CA ILE A 39 2.26 9.33 7.20
C ILE A 39 2.06 9.17 5.71
N PHE A 40 3.12 9.39 4.93
CA PHE A 40 3.11 9.31 3.48
C PHE A 40 3.76 8.00 3.01
N LEU A 41 3.01 7.17 2.33
CA LEU A 41 3.44 5.89 1.78
C LEU A 41 3.59 6.03 0.25
N LYS A 42 4.83 6.01 -0.22
CA LYS A 42 5.14 6.02 -1.65
C LYS A 42 4.93 4.65 -2.28
N GLU A 43 4.71 4.63 -3.59
CA GLU A 43 4.77 3.41 -4.38
C GLU A 43 6.18 2.78 -4.27
N PRO A 44 6.30 1.47 -3.97
CA PRO A 44 7.59 0.83 -3.67
C PRO A 44 8.38 0.46 -4.94
N VAL A 45 8.52 1.38 -5.88
CA VAL A 45 9.23 1.17 -7.15
C VAL A 45 10.68 0.78 -6.92
N ASP A 46 11.35 1.40 -5.93
CA ASP A 46 12.73 1.09 -5.59
C ASP A 46 12.91 -0.39 -5.16
N ASP A 47 11.90 -0.99 -4.52
CA ASP A 47 11.93 -2.41 -4.17
C ASP A 47 11.71 -3.29 -5.39
N TRP A 48 10.87 -2.86 -6.32
CA TRP A 48 10.67 -3.58 -7.58
C TRP A 48 11.93 -3.59 -8.45
N GLU A 49 12.70 -2.52 -8.44
CA GLU A 49 13.98 -2.43 -9.17
C GLU A 49 15.10 -3.32 -8.59
N LYS A 50 14.96 -3.77 -7.35
CA LYS A 50 15.89 -4.74 -6.73
C LYS A 50 15.65 -6.17 -7.24
N ILE A 51 14.45 -6.48 -7.74
CA ILE A 51 14.10 -7.81 -8.27
C ILE A 51 14.63 -7.89 -9.71
N LYS A 52 15.72 -8.61 -9.89
CA LYS A 52 16.43 -8.75 -11.16
C LYS A 52 16.68 -10.20 -11.50
N ASP A 53 16.71 -10.50 -12.80
CA ASP A 53 17.22 -11.78 -13.27
C ASP A 53 18.76 -11.81 -13.26
N LYS A 54 19.33 -12.96 -13.69
CA LYS A 54 20.78 -13.16 -13.79
C LYS A 54 21.51 -12.19 -14.72
N ASP A 55 20.78 -11.59 -15.67
CA ASP A 55 21.30 -10.64 -16.65
C ASP A 55 21.08 -9.18 -16.21
N GLY A 56 20.57 -8.98 -14.97
CA GLY A 56 20.33 -7.67 -14.38
C GLY A 56 19.06 -6.95 -14.85
N ASN A 57 18.17 -7.63 -15.59
CA ASN A 57 16.92 -7.03 -16.01
C ASN A 57 15.90 -7.03 -14.87
N THR A 58 15.37 -5.87 -14.52
CA THR A 58 14.35 -5.72 -13.49
C THR A 58 13.01 -6.30 -13.91
N ILE A 59 12.18 -6.66 -12.95
CA ILE A 59 10.80 -7.13 -13.23
C ILE A 59 10.01 -6.08 -14.01
N LEU A 60 10.20 -4.80 -13.73
CA LEU A 60 9.54 -3.70 -14.43
C LEU A 60 9.96 -3.64 -15.91
N LYS A 61 11.28 -3.77 -16.20
CA LYS A 61 11.79 -3.83 -17.56
C LYS A 61 11.23 -5.03 -18.33
N LYS A 62 11.16 -6.19 -17.68
CA LYS A 62 10.58 -7.41 -18.26
C LYS A 62 9.09 -7.28 -18.53
N PHE A 63 8.35 -6.69 -17.62
CA PHE A 63 6.93 -6.41 -17.78
C PHE A 63 6.66 -5.54 -19.01
N TYR A 64 7.43 -4.46 -19.22
CA TYR A 64 7.27 -3.62 -20.41
C TYR A 64 7.71 -4.31 -21.71
N ALA A 65 8.69 -5.20 -21.65
CA ALA A 65 9.18 -5.93 -22.81
C ALA A 65 8.25 -7.08 -23.24
N ASP A 66 7.66 -7.80 -22.28
CA ASP A 66 6.78 -8.95 -22.50
C ASP A 66 5.67 -9.00 -21.44
N GLN A 67 4.61 -8.25 -21.70
CA GLN A 67 3.47 -8.22 -20.78
C GLN A 67 2.76 -9.57 -20.65
N LYS A 68 2.76 -10.39 -21.72
CA LYS A 68 2.06 -11.68 -21.67
C LYS A 68 2.67 -12.62 -20.64
N THR A 69 3.99 -12.63 -20.54
CA THR A 69 4.71 -13.45 -19.55
C THR A 69 4.77 -12.81 -18.17
N TYR A 70 4.92 -11.49 -18.10
CA TYR A 70 5.29 -10.84 -16.84
C TYR A 70 4.16 -10.03 -16.18
N SER A 71 2.96 -9.93 -16.75
CA SER A 71 1.86 -9.17 -16.13
C SER A 71 1.43 -9.78 -14.80
N PHE A 72 1.20 -11.08 -14.73
CA PHE A 72 0.79 -11.72 -13.49
C PHE A 72 1.83 -11.61 -12.36
N PRO A 73 3.10 -12.01 -12.55
CA PRO A 73 4.10 -11.88 -11.50
C PRO A 73 4.34 -10.42 -11.10
N PHE A 74 4.25 -9.46 -12.05
CA PHE A 74 4.37 -8.05 -11.73
C PHE A 74 3.20 -7.55 -10.88
N GLN A 75 1.96 -7.90 -11.22
CA GLN A 75 0.78 -7.49 -10.45
C GLN A 75 0.77 -8.11 -9.04
N MET A 76 1.19 -9.37 -8.90
CA MET A 76 1.34 -10.01 -7.60
C MET A 76 2.38 -9.27 -6.73
N MET A 77 3.53 -8.94 -7.30
CA MET A 77 4.58 -8.18 -6.61
C MET A 77 4.08 -6.78 -6.20
N ALA A 78 3.43 -6.06 -7.11
CA ALA A 78 2.91 -4.72 -6.85
C ALA A 78 1.90 -4.73 -5.71
N TYR A 79 0.96 -5.65 -5.75
CA TYR A 79 -0.05 -5.85 -4.70
C TYR A 79 0.59 -6.18 -3.35
N ILE A 80 1.42 -7.22 -3.30
CA ILE A 80 2.02 -7.70 -2.04
C ILE A 80 2.93 -6.63 -1.42
N SER A 81 3.71 -5.90 -2.22
CA SER A 81 4.62 -4.87 -1.71
C SER A 81 3.87 -3.66 -1.13
N ARG A 82 2.77 -3.22 -1.77
CA ARG A 82 1.90 -2.17 -1.20
C ARG A 82 1.21 -2.63 0.07
N LEU A 83 0.67 -3.84 0.06
CA LEU A 83 0.03 -4.44 1.24
C LEU A 83 1.02 -4.51 2.41
N LYS A 84 2.26 -4.94 2.14
CA LYS A 84 3.32 -5.00 3.15
C LYS A 84 3.57 -3.65 3.80
N ILE A 85 3.80 -2.60 3.00
CA ILE A 85 4.06 -1.25 3.51
C ILE A 85 2.89 -0.76 4.38
N LEU A 86 1.67 -0.93 3.90
CA LEU A 86 0.46 -0.52 4.62
C LEU A 86 0.35 -1.26 5.96
N ARG A 87 0.48 -2.58 5.95
CA ARG A 87 0.41 -3.43 7.14
C ARG A 87 1.51 -3.08 8.15
N ASP A 88 2.75 -2.98 7.69
CA ASP A 88 3.89 -2.71 8.58
C ASP A 88 3.74 -1.33 9.24
N THR A 89 3.23 -0.33 8.51
CA THR A 89 2.93 1.01 9.06
C THR A 89 1.80 0.98 10.10
N ILE A 90 0.72 0.25 9.84
CA ILE A 90 -0.38 0.11 10.79
C ILE A 90 0.09 -0.60 12.07
N LEU A 91 0.87 -1.68 11.94
CA LEU A 91 1.45 -2.39 13.09
C LEU A 91 2.39 -1.50 13.91
N GLN A 92 3.17 -0.65 13.25
CA GLN A 92 4.01 0.33 13.95
C GLN A 92 3.16 1.31 14.77
N ILE A 93 2.13 1.91 14.18
CA ILE A 93 1.20 2.82 14.86
C ILE A 93 0.54 2.14 16.06
N GLU A 94 0.06 0.91 15.89
CA GLU A 94 -0.57 0.15 16.97
C GLU A 94 0.41 -0.17 18.11
N THR A 95 1.66 -0.46 17.77
CA THR A 95 2.72 -0.72 18.75
C THR A 95 3.01 0.54 19.55
N GLU A 96 3.17 1.69 18.90
CA GLU A 96 3.40 2.99 19.55
C GLU A 96 2.24 3.37 20.48
N LYS A 97 0.99 3.18 20.03
CA LYS A 97 -0.20 3.38 20.86
C LYS A 97 -0.20 2.48 22.10
N ASN A 98 0.13 1.21 21.95
CA ASN A 98 0.16 0.27 23.05
C ASN A 98 1.25 0.62 24.09
N ILE A 99 2.40 1.12 23.64
CA ILE A 99 3.47 1.60 24.52
C ILE A 99 2.97 2.84 25.29
N TYR A 100 2.33 3.77 24.60
CA TYR A 100 1.77 4.98 25.20
C TYR A 100 0.77 4.62 26.31
N LEU A 101 -0.22 3.78 26.02
CA LEU A 101 -1.26 3.35 26.98
C LEU A 101 -0.70 2.59 28.19
N LYS A 102 0.42 1.87 28.05
CA LYS A 102 1.08 1.18 29.17
C LYS A 102 1.83 2.12 30.11
N ASN A 103 2.28 3.25 29.59
CA ASN A 103 3.05 4.24 30.34
C ASN A 103 2.17 5.31 31.01
N GLU A 104 0.85 5.29 30.75
CA GLU A 104 -0.10 6.20 31.41
C GLU A 104 -0.17 5.90 32.93
N THR A 105 -0.12 6.95 33.72
CA THR A 105 -0.31 6.88 35.17
C THR A 105 -1.79 6.62 35.51
N ASP A 106 -2.08 6.08 36.73
CA ASP A 106 -3.45 5.82 37.14
C ASP A 106 -4.35 7.07 37.17
N TYR A 107 -3.75 8.25 37.29
CA TYR A 107 -4.47 9.54 37.24
C TYR A 107 -4.93 9.87 35.81
N GLU A 108 -4.11 9.58 34.80
CA GLU A 108 -4.40 9.84 33.38
C GLU A 108 -5.45 8.87 32.82
N LYS A 109 -5.55 7.65 33.35
CA LYS A 109 -6.58 6.67 32.96
C LYS A 109 -8.02 7.12 33.25
N HIS A 110 -8.22 8.05 34.16
CA HIS A 110 -9.54 8.59 34.50
C HIS A 110 -9.96 9.78 33.63
N VAL A 111 -9.02 10.37 32.89
CA VAL A 111 -9.29 11.38 31.86
C VAL A 111 -9.39 10.63 30.54
N LYS A 112 -10.56 10.59 29.94
CA LYS A 112 -10.78 10.00 28.61
C LYS A 112 -9.95 10.79 27.58
N MET A 113 -8.65 10.46 27.42
CA MET A 113 -7.83 11.03 26.36
C MET A 113 -8.24 10.37 25.04
N GLU A 114 -8.70 11.19 24.12
CA GLU A 114 -8.93 10.73 22.74
C GLU A 114 -7.58 10.41 22.12
N LEU A 115 -7.40 9.14 21.70
CA LEU A 115 -6.22 8.73 20.97
C LEU A 115 -6.12 9.52 19.66
N PRO A 116 -4.93 9.97 19.27
CA PRO A 116 -4.76 10.75 18.04
C PRO A 116 -5.20 9.95 16.82
N THR A 117 -5.82 10.63 15.87
CA THR A 117 -6.16 10.05 14.57
C THR A 117 -4.95 10.14 13.65
N TYR A 118 -4.53 8.99 13.13
CA TYR A 118 -3.49 8.90 12.11
C TYR A 118 -4.11 8.94 10.72
N ILE A 119 -3.43 9.64 9.79
CA ILE A 119 -3.82 9.70 8.38
C ILE A 119 -2.68 9.10 7.56
N LEU A 120 -2.94 7.99 6.89
CA LEU A 120 -2.01 7.37 5.94
C LEU A 120 -2.36 7.86 4.54
N ILE A 121 -1.44 8.56 3.89
CA ILE A 121 -1.62 9.04 2.51
C ILE A 121 -0.78 8.13 1.60
N THR A 122 -1.45 7.37 0.73
CA THR A 122 -0.80 6.38 -0.14
C THR A 122 -0.78 6.86 -1.60
N GLU A 123 0.27 6.51 -2.32
CA GLU A 123 0.26 6.59 -3.78
C GLU A 123 -0.37 5.31 -4.32
N ARG A 124 -1.60 5.42 -4.83
CA ARG A 124 -2.53 4.35 -5.21
C ARG A 124 -3.00 3.49 -4.04
N SER A 125 -4.09 2.81 -4.27
CA SER A 125 -4.68 1.85 -3.34
C SER A 125 -4.50 0.41 -3.85
N LEU A 126 -4.69 -0.56 -2.95
CA LEU A 126 -4.81 -1.97 -3.31
C LEU A 126 -6.00 -2.21 -4.28
N TYR A 127 -7.06 -1.41 -4.15
CA TYR A 127 -8.23 -1.50 -5.01
C TYR A 127 -7.95 -1.06 -6.45
N THR A 128 -7.07 -0.08 -6.65
CA THR A 128 -6.59 0.32 -7.99
C THR A 128 -5.79 -0.79 -8.65
N ASP A 129 -4.99 -1.55 -7.90
CA ASP A 129 -4.29 -2.72 -8.44
C ASP A 129 -5.29 -3.76 -8.97
N LYS A 130 -6.36 -4.06 -8.21
CA LYS A 130 -7.36 -5.05 -8.59
C LYS A 130 -8.27 -4.56 -9.73
N TYR A 131 -8.93 -3.42 -9.51
CA TYR A 131 -10.05 -3.00 -10.37
C TYR A 131 -9.61 -2.22 -11.60
N VAL A 132 -8.37 -1.72 -11.63
CA VAL A 132 -7.83 -1.00 -12.78
C VAL A 132 -6.76 -1.85 -13.46
N PHE A 133 -5.61 -2.07 -12.82
CA PHE A 133 -4.46 -2.64 -13.51
C PHE A 133 -4.58 -4.14 -13.78
N ALA A 134 -4.85 -4.95 -12.78
CA ALA A 134 -4.98 -6.40 -12.97
C ALA A 134 -6.17 -6.74 -13.88
N LYS A 135 -7.31 -6.05 -13.69
CA LYS A 135 -8.49 -6.20 -14.54
C LYS A 135 -8.21 -5.81 -15.98
N MET A 136 -7.59 -4.66 -16.22
CA MET A 136 -7.22 -4.19 -17.55
C MET A 136 -6.28 -5.19 -18.27
N LEU A 137 -5.26 -5.68 -17.57
CA LEU A 137 -4.32 -6.65 -18.15
C LEU A 137 -4.99 -8.00 -18.44
N PHE A 138 -5.93 -8.41 -17.62
CA PHE A 138 -6.76 -9.59 -17.87
C PHE A 138 -7.65 -9.40 -19.11
N GLU A 139 -8.40 -8.31 -19.20
CA GLU A 139 -9.27 -7.98 -20.35
C GLU A 139 -8.49 -7.84 -21.66
N GLN A 140 -7.23 -7.43 -21.60
CA GLN A 140 -6.32 -7.38 -22.75
C GLN A 140 -5.65 -8.72 -23.09
N GLY A 141 -5.99 -9.81 -22.38
CA GLY A 141 -5.38 -11.13 -22.59
C GLY A 141 -3.91 -11.21 -22.18
N LYS A 142 -3.44 -10.30 -21.30
CA LYS A 142 -2.07 -10.26 -20.76
C LYS A 142 -1.91 -11.06 -19.47
N ILE A 143 -3.00 -11.36 -18.80
CA ILE A 143 -3.07 -12.28 -17.66
C ILE A 143 -4.02 -13.40 -18.05
N GLU A 144 -3.58 -14.64 -17.90
CA GLU A 144 -4.37 -15.83 -18.15
C GLU A 144 -5.48 -15.97 -17.10
N ASP A 145 -6.59 -16.63 -17.46
CA ASP A 145 -7.75 -16.80 -16.62
C ASP A 145 -7.44 -17.43 -15.25
N VAL A 146 -6.68 -18.51 -15.23
CA VAL A 146 -6.26 -19.18 -13.98
C VAL A 146 -5.39 -18.26 -13.12
N CYS A 147 -4.46 -17.53 -13.74
CA CYS A 147 -3.62 -16.56 -13.05
C CYS A 147 -4.43 -15.39 -12.45
N TYR A 148 -5.45 -14.92 -13.18
CA TYR A 148 -6.32 -13.86 -12.69
C TYR A 148 -7.18 -14.33 -11.51
N GLN A 149 -7.70 -15.56 -11.54
CA GLN A 149 -8.42 -16.15 -10.42
C GLN A 149 -7.53 -16.31 -9.18
N ILE A 150 -6.27 -16.74 -9.34
CA ILE A 150 -5.29 -16.79 -8.25
C ILE A 150 -5.10 -15.40 -7.65
N TYR A 151 -4.90 -14.38 -8.50
CA TYR A 151 -4.76 -12.99 -8.05
C TYR A 151 -5.97 -12.53 -7.23
N LEU A 152 -7.19 -12.80 -7.69
CA LEU A 152 -8.43 -12.43 -7.00
C LEU A 152 -8.55 -13.11 -5.63
N ASN A 153 -8.22 -14.41 -5.55
CA ASN A 153 -8.25 -15.15 -4.29
C ASN A 153 -7.27 -14.56 -3.26
N TRP A 154 -6.06 -14.24 -3.69
CA TRP A 154 -5.07 -13.59 -2.82
C TRP A 154 -5.53 -12.19 -2.38
N PHE A 155 -6.08 -11.42 -3.31
CA PHE A 155 -6.62 -10.11 -2.98
C PHE A 155 -7.72 -10.21 -1.92
N GLU A 156 -8.70 -11.09 -2.12
CA GLU A 156 -9.82 -11.26 -1.19
C GLU A 156 -9.39 -11.76 0.17
N GLU A 157 -8.35 -12.58 0.26
CA GLU A 157 -7.86 -13.05 1.54
C GLU A 157 -7.16 -11.95 2.35
N PHE A 158 -6.30 -11.17 1.74
CA PHE A 158 -5.45 -10.23 2.45
C PHE A 158 -5.94 -8.78 2.47
N ALA A 159 -6.86 -8.38 1.57
CA ALA A 159 -7.44 -7.04 1.58
C ALA A 159 -8.60 -6.86 2.59
N LYS A 160 -9.06 -7.94 3.21
CA LYS A 160 -10.18 -7.90 4.18
C LYS A 160 -9.89 -7.05 5.42
N ASP A 161 -8.64 -6.84 5.72
CA ASP A 161 -8.19 -6.17 6.94
C ASP A 161 -8.00 -4.65 6.74
N TYR A 162 -8.20 -4.15 5.48
CA TYR A 162 -7.89 -2.76 5.10
C TYR A 162 -9.04 -2.04 4.36
#